data_4dfc83df8b40447bedcd238b0abc6c2b
#
_entry.id   4dfc83df8b40447bedcd238b0abc6c2b
#
_cell.length_a   1.000
_cell.length_b   1.000
_cell.length_c   1.000
_cell.angle_alpha   90.00
_cell.angle_beta   90.00
_cell.angle_gamma   90.00
#
_symmetry.space_group_name_H-M   'P 1'
#
loop_
_entity.id
_entity.type
_entity.pdbx_description
1 polymer ?
#
loop_
_entity_poly.entity_id
_entity_poly.type
_entity_poly.pdbx_seq_one_letter_code
_entity_poly.pdbx_strand_id
1 'polypeptide(L)' 'MNLEEFADEIESWVLDELKAIGCDTAKSVLNLSVEDLVKRTDLEEETIKDLVKVLNAEFE' A
#
# COMPACT_ATOMS: atom_id res chain seq x y z
N MET A 1 1.99 -11.84 -3.58
CA MET A 1 2.71 -10.89 -4.45
C MET A 1 3.40 -9.84 -3.60
N ASN A 2 4.69 -9.65 -3.78
CA ASN A 2 5.48 -8.68 -3.03
C ASN A 2 5.20 -7.26 -3.48
N LEU A 3 5.19 -6.32 -2.52
CA LEU A 3 5.03 -4.91 -2.86
C LEU A 3 6.15 -4.39 -3.76
N GLU A 4 7.33 -4.98 -3.69
CA GLU A 4 8.46 -4.58 -4.52
C GLU A 4 8.18 -4.73 -6.02
N GLU A 5 7.26 -5.60 -6.38
CA GLU A 5 6.85 -5.78 -7.78
C GLU A 5 6.08 -4.56 -8.30
N PHE A 6 5.60 -3.73 -7.39
CA PHE A 6 4.89 -2.50 -7.74
C PHE A 6 5.78 -1.26 -7.70
N ALA A 7 7.10 -1.44 -7.60
CA ALA A 7 8.04 -0.31 -7.49
C ALA A 7 7.96 0.66 -8.67
N ASP A 8 7.50 0.20 -9.83
CA ASP A 8 7.32 1.06 -11.00
C ASP A 8 6.04 1.89 -10.94
N GLU A 9 5.10 1.47 -10.11
CA GLU A 9 3.77 2.11 -10.01
C GLU A 9 3.58 2.85 -8.69
N ILE A 10 4.32 2.45 -7.66
CA ILE A 10 4.23 3.02 -6.31
C ILE A 10 5.57 3.63 -5.95
N GLU A 11 5.55 4.85 -5.42
CA GLU A 11 6.77 5.52 -5.01
C GLU A 11 7.48 4.75 -3.90
N SER A 12 8.81 4.77 -3.91
CA SER A 12 9.60 3.98 -2.97
C SER A 12 9.34 4.36 -1.51
N TRP A 13 9.12 5.65 -1.23
CA TRP A 13 8.87 6.08 0.15
C TRP A 13 7.53 5.54 0.68
N VAL A 14 6.56 5.33 -0.21
CA VAL A 14 5.28 4.72 0.16
C VAL A 14 5.51 3.26 0.52
N LEU A 15 6.32 2.56 -0.28
CA LEU A 15 6.67 1.17 0.03
C LEU A 15 7.39 1.05 1.36
N ASP A 16 8.29 1.99 1.65
CA ASP A 16 9.02 1.99 2.92
C ASP A 16 8.07 2.16 4.11
N GLU A 17 7.07 3.04 3.97
CA GLU A 17 6.08 3.22 5.02
C GLU A 17 5.27 1.96 5.27
N LEU A 18 4.90 1.27 4.21
CA LEU A 18 4.13 0.03 4.33
C LEU A 18 4.96 -1.08 4.97
N LYS A 19 6.23 -1.17 4.61
CA LYS A 19 7.14 -2.15 5.23
C LYS A 19 7.32 -1.87 6.71
N ALA A 20 7.35 -0.60 7.09
CA ALA A 20 7.53 -0.20 8.49
C ALA A 20 6.39 -0.70 9.39
N ILE A 21 5.20 -0.88 8.85
CA ILE A 21 4.05 -1.39 9.60
C ILE A 21 3.82 -2.88 9.37
N GLY A 22 4.76 -3.56 8.72
CA GLY A 22 4.69 -5.00 8.51
C GLY A 22 3.93 -5.43 7.27
N CYS A 23 3.56 -4.51 6.39
CA CYS A 23 2.87 -4.81 5.14
C CYS A 23 3.87 -4.96 4.01
N ASP A 24 4.34 -6.16 3.77
CA ASP A 24 5.32 -6.43 2.72
C ASP A 24 4.72 -7.08 1.48
N THR A 25 3.42 -7.34 1.47
CA THR A 25 2.71 -7.87 0.30
C THR A 25 1.48 -7.03 -0.01
N ALA A 26 1.02 -7.10 -1.27
CA ALA A 26 -0.18 -6.41 -1.68
C ALA A 26 -1.40 -6.88 -0.87
N LYS A 27 -1.48 -8.18 -0.63
CA LYS A 27 -2.58 -8.75 0.13
C LYS A 27 -2.62 -8.21 1.56
N SER A 28 -1.46 -8.06 2.18
CA SER A 28 -1.37 -7.51 3.54
C SER A 28 -1.93 -6.09 3.60
N VAL A 29 -1.64 -5.28 2.57
CA VAL A 29 -2.16 -3.92 2.50
C VAL A 29 -3.67 -3.94 2.30
N LEU A 30 -4.17 -4.79 1.40
CA LEU A 30 -5.59 -4.85 1.09
C LEU A 30 -6.44 -5.42 2.23
N ASN A 31 -5.82 -6.13 3.16
CA ASN A 31 -6.51 -6.63 4.35
C ASN A 31 -6.81 -5.53 5.36
N LEU A 32 -6.16 -4.38 5.24
CA LEU A 32 -6.40 -3.23 6.10
C LEU A 32 -7.32 -2.24 5.39
N SER A 33 -8.14 -1.55 6.17
CA SER A 33 -8.98 -0.49 5.60
C SER A 33 -8.14 0.76 5.32
N VAL A 34 -8.69 1.67 4.53
CA VAL A 34 -8.03 2.95 4.27
C VAL A 34 -7.77 3.69 5.58
N GLU A 35 -8.74 3.66 6.50
CA GLU A 35 -8.59 4.31 7.80
C GLU A 35 -7.44 3.73 8.60
N ASP A 36 -7.28 2.41 8.60
CA ASP A 36 -6.19 1.77 9.32
C ASP A 36 -4.84 2.17 8.73
N LEU A 37 -4.75 2.23 7.42
CA LEU A 37 -3.52 2.62 6.74
C LEU A 37 -3.16 4.07 7.04
N VAL A 38 -4.16 4.96 7.05
CA VAL A 38 -3.93 6.36 7.41
C VAL A 38 -3.40 6.48 8.84
N LYS A 39 -3.95 5.70 9.76
CA LYS A 39 -3.55 5.75 11.16
C LYS A 39 -2.17 5.15 11.43
N ARG A 40 -1.82 4.13 10.67
CA ARG A 40 -0.57 3.39 10.91
C ARG A 40 0.63 3.95 10.15
N THR A 41 0.38 4.79 9.16
CA THR A 41 1.42 5.39 8.33
C THR A 41 1.28 6.90 8.34
N ASP A 42 2.27 7.58 7.77
CA ASP A 42 2.20 9.02 7.57
C ASP A 42 1.61 9.37 6.20
N LEU A 43 1.06 8.38 5.51
CA LEU A 43 0.48 8.57 4.19
C LEU A 43 -0.87 9.29 4.27
N GLU A 44 -1.14 10.10 3.27
CA GLU A 44 -2.42 10.78 3.17
C GLU A 44 -3.48 9.83 2.62
N GLU A 45 -4.73 10.09 2.97
CA GLU A 45 -5.86 9.28 2.52
C GLU A 45 -5.89 9.15 1.00
N GLU A 46 -5.66 10.25 0.29
CA GLU A 46 -5.66 10.24 -1.17
C GLU A 46 -4.58 9.34 -1.74
N THR A 47 -3.39 9.38 -1.15
CA THR A 47 -2.29 8.53 -1.56
C THR A 47 -2.65 7.06 -1.34
N ILE A 48 -3.28 6.75 -0.22
CA ILE A 48 -3.69 5.39 0.10
C ILE A 48 -4.77 4.90 -0.84
N LYS A 49 -5.71 5.75 -1.20
CA LYS A 49 -6.75 5.39 -2.16
C LYS A 49 -6.16 5.02 -3.52
N ASP A 50 -5.19 5.78 -3.98
CA ASP A 50 -4.49 5.49 -5.23
C ASP A 50 -3.73 4.18 -5.13
N LEU A 51 -3.06 3.96 -4.00
CA LEU A 51 -2.34 2.72 -3.73
C LEU A 51 -3.28 1.51 -3.81
N VAL A 52 -4.42 1.60 -3.17
CA VAL A 52 -5.40 0.52 -3.15
C VAL A 52 -5.91 0.23 -4.56
N LYS A 53 -6.13 1.27 -5.37
CA LYS A 53 -6.54 1.09 -6.76
C LYS A 53 -5.51 0.31 -7.58
N VAL A 54 -4.24 0.67 -7.42
CA VAL A 54 -3.15 -0.01 -8.12
C VAL A 54 -3.09 -1.48 -7.72
N LEU A 55 -3.18 -1.76 -6.43
CA LEU A 55 -3.11 -3.12 -5.94
C LEU A 55 -4.32 -3.96 -6.35
N ASN A 56 -5.52 -3.38 -6.30
CA ASN A 56 -6.74 -4.09 -6.71
C ASN A 56 -6.73 -4.44 -8.20
N ALA A 57 -6.13 -3.60 -9.02
CA ALA A 57 -6.05 -3.86 -10.46
C ALA A 57 -5.30 -5.15 -10.77
N GLU A 58 -4.37 -5.54 -9.91
CA GLU A 58 -3.61 -6.77 -10.11
C GLU A 58 -4.40 -8.02 -9.73
N PHE A 59 -5.44 -7.86 -8.93
CA PHE A 59 -6.26 -8.99 -8.47
C PHE A 59 -7.58 -9.14 -9.23
N GLU A 60 -7.86 -8.25 -10.15
CA GLU A 60 -9.09 -8.33 -10.96
C GLU A 60 -8.98 -9.26 -12.17
#